data_73b913a9a335200895d1999dc1ed9596
#
_entry.id   73b913a9a335200895d1999dc1ed9596
#
_cell.length_a   1.000
_cell.length_b   1.000
_cell.length_c   1.000
_cell.angle_alpha   90.00
_cell.angle_beta   90.00
_cell.angle_gamma   90.00
#
_symmetry.space_group_name_H-M   'P 1'
#
loop_
_entity.id
_entity.type
_entity.pdbx_description
1 polymer ?
#
loop_
_entity_poly.entity_id
_entity_poly.type
_entity_poly.pdbx_seq_one_letter_code
_entity_poly.pdbx_strand_id
1 'polypeptide(L)'
;ESLKAAGLPLRRFKTGTPPRVNARSVDFDEMELQPGDALPVPFSYGTQSPPENRAVCWLTWTTEETLRIVRENLDRAPMYSGVIEGVGPRYCPSFETKVVRFPDKLRHQLFVEPMGLNTEELYIQGFSSSMP
;
A
#
# COMPACT_ATOMS: atom_id res chain seq x y z
N GLU A 1 -24.77 8.74 8.06
CA GLU A 1 -26.00 9.49 8.36
C GLU A 1 -25.82 10.46 9.52
N SER A 2 -25.24 10.05 10.68
CA SER A 2 -25.04 10.89 11.86
C SER A 2 -24.23 12.17 11.60
N LEU A 3 -23.15 12.08 10.84
CA LEU A 3 -22.34 13.26 10.46
C LEU A 3 -23.12 14.23 9.58
N LYS A 4 -23.93 13.71 8.67
CA LYS A 4 -24.80 14.52 7.80
C LYS A 4 -25.89 15.20 8.61
N ALA A 5 -26.49 14.50 9.58
CA ALA A 5 -27.47 15.06 10.50
C ALA A 5 -26.88 16.15 11.41
N ALA A 6 -25.59 16.06 11.74
CA ALA A 6 -24.84 17.09 12.46
C ALA A 6 -24.44 18.29 11.60
N GLY A 7 -24.91 18.37 10.35
CA GLY A 7 -24.63 19.50 9.44
C GLY A 7 -23.24 19.51 8.81
N LEU A 8 -22.46 18.42 8.94
CA LEU A 8 -21.13 18.34 8.34
C LEU A 8 -21.21 18.05 6.83
N PRO A 9 -20.52 18.82 5.98
CA PRO A 9 -20.49 18.57 4.55
C PRO A 9 -19.71 17.29 4.25
N LEU A 10 -20.39 16.28 3.72
CA LEU A 10 -19.78 15.03 3.34
C LEU A 10 -19.39 15.05 1.86
N ARG A 11 -18.18 14.55 1.57
CA ARG A 11 -17.69 14.31 0.21
C ARG A 11 -17.22 12.87 0.08
N ARG A 12 -17.37 12.33 -1.13
CA ARG A 12 -16.87 10.98 -1.43
C ARG A 12 -15.42 11.08 -1.89
N PHE A 13 -14.56 10.26 -1.29
CA PHE A 13 -13.19 10.07 -1.73
C PHE A 13 -13.02 8.66 -2.28
N LYS A 14 -12.16 8.52 -3.29
CA LYS A 14 -11.74 7.23 -3.82
C LYS A 14 -10.39 6.85 -3.18
N THR A 15 -10.27 5.61 -2.75
CA THR A 15 -9.00 5.01 -2.34
C THR A 15 -8.86 3.62 -2.95
N GLY A 16 -7.63 3.13 -3.05
CA GLY A 16 -7.34 1.75 -3.40
C GLY A 16 -7.14 0.90 -2.16
N THR A 17 -7.17 -0.41 -2.35
CA THR A 17 -6.85 -1.39 -1.31
C THR A 17 -5.58 -2.13 -1.71
N PRO A 18 -4.57 -2.27 -0.82
CA PRO A 18 -3.40 -3.09 -1.09
C PRO A 18 -3.79 -4.57 -1.16
N PRO A 19 -3.16 -5.35 -2.05
CA PRO A 19 -3.38 -6.79 -2.09
C PRO A 19 -2.84 -7.45 -0.83
N ARG A 20 -3.47 -8.55 -0.45
CA ARG A 20 -2.99 -9.50 0.56
C ARG A 20 -2.57 -10.78 -0.13
N VAL A 21 -1.48 -11.34 0.33
CA VAL A 21 -0.94 -12.60 -0.19
C VAL A 21 -0.63 -13.54 0.95
N ASN A 22 -0.59 -14.84 0.65
CA ASN A 22 -0.17 -15.84 1.63
C ASN A 22 1.37 -15.92 1.64
N ALA A 23 1.99 -15.86 2.82
CA ALA A 23 3.44 -15.91 3.00
C ALA A 23 4.07 -17.15 2.35
N ARG A 24 3.36 -18.29 2.31
CA ARG A 24 3.84 -19.52 1.66
C ARG A 24 4.00 -19.41 0.15
N SER A 25 3.38 -18.41 -0.48
CA SER A 25 3.46 -18.17 -1.93
C SER A 25 4.52 -17.13 -2.31
N VAL A 26 5.27 -16.62 -1.34
CA VAL A 26 6.24 -15.54 -1.54
C VAL A 26 7.65 -16.09 -1.45
N ASP A 27 8.48 -15.75 -2.43
CA ASP A 27 9.91 -16.00 -2.41
C ASP A 27 10.62 -14.83 -1.73
N PHE A 28 10.98 -15.02 -0.48
CA PHE A 28 11.62 -13.97 0.32
C PHE A 28 13.10 -13.79 -0.03
N ASP A 29 13.75 -14.76 -0.67
CA ASP A 29 15.15 -14.67 -1.07
C ASP A 29 15.35 -13.65 -2.21
N GLU A 30 14.29 -13.34 -2.94
CA GLU A 30 14.28 -12.30 -3.97
C GLU A 30 14.03 -10.87 -3.41
N MET A 31 13.97 -10.72 -2.08
CA MET A 31 13.63 -9.46 -1.43
C MET A 31 14.70 -9.03 -0.43
N GLU A 32 14.78 -7.73 -0.21
CA GLU A 32 15.68 -7.17 0.79
C GLU A 32 15.01 -7.16 2.17
N LEU A 33 15.62 -7.86 3.14
CA LEU A 33 15.14 -7.89 4.52
C LEU A 33 15.23 -6.52 5.17
N GLN A 34 14.14 -6.09 5.81
CA GLN A 34 14.03 -4.85 6.59
C GLN A 34 13.78 -5.19 8.06
N PRO A 35 14.83 -5.39 8.87
CA PRO A 35 14.69 -5.84 10.25
C PRO A 35 14.22 -4.75 11.22
N GLY A 36 14.18 -3.49 10.77
CA GLY A 36 13.94 -2.33 11.62
C GLY A 36 15.23 -1.81 12.28
N ASP A 37 15.07 -0.87 13.19
CA ASP A 37 16.21 -0.24 13.86
C ASP A 37 16.91 -1.19 14.83
N ALA A 38 18.24 -1.19 14.81
CA ALA A 38 19.05 -1.99 15.74
C ALA A 38 18.84 -1.56 17.22
N LEU A 39 18.53 -0.29 17.43
CA LEU A 39 18.18 0.30 18.71
C LEU A 39 16.83 1.00 18.58
N PRO A 40 15.71 0.28 18.77
CA PRO A 40 14.38 0.87 18.65
C PRO A 40 14.18 1.99 19.70
N VAL A 41 13.79 3.17 19.23
CA VAL A 41 13.47 4.30 20.10
C VAL A 41 11.96 4.33 20.33
N PRO A 42 11.49 4.28 21.59
CA PRO A 42 10.07 4.35 21.86
C PRO A 42 9.49 5.72 21.51
N PHE A 43 8.26 5.77 21.02
CA PHE A 43 7.57 7.03 20.72
C PHE A 43 7.11 7.78 21.98
N SER A 44 6.95 7.09 23.11
CA SER A 44 6.53 7.68 24.38
C SER A 44 7.70 7.92 25.30
N TYR A 45 7.80 9.13 25.83
CA TYR A 45 8.78 9.46 26.88
C TYR A 45 8.55 8.71 28.21
N GLY A 46 7.36 8.15 28.41
CA GLY A 46 7.04 7.31 29.57
C GLY A 46 7.47 5.86 29.45
N THR A 47 7.95 5.42 28.28
CA THR A 47 8.42 4.05 28.08
C THR A 47 9.80 3.88 28.71
N GLN A 48 9.89 2.96 29.65
CA GLN A 48 11.14 2.73 30.41
C GLN A 48 12.11 1.74 29.74
N SER A 49 11.61 0.90 28.84
CA SER A 49 12.44 -0.07 28.12
C SER A 49 12.20 0.05 26.62
N PRO A 50 13.26 -0.06 25.79
CA PRO A 50 13.09 -0.10 24.33
C PRO A 50 12.14 -1.23 23.94
N PRO A 51 11.29 -1.03 22.90
CA PRO A 51 10.47 -2.10 22.39
C PRO A 51 11.31 -3.15 21.67
N GLU A 52 10.87 -4.40 21.68
CA GLU A 52 11.46 -5.48 20.86
C GLU A 52 10.83 -5.50 19.47
N ASN A 53 11.67 -5.62 18.44
CA ASN A 53 11.19 -5.93 17.10
C ASN A 53 10.77 -7.41 17.05
N ARG A 54 9.47 -7.65 16.87
CA ARG A 54 8.87 -9.00 16.86
C ARG A 54 8.54 -9.47 15.45
N ALA A 55 8.67 -8.62 14.46
CA ALA A 55 8.42 -8.91 13.07
C ALA A 55 9.38 -8.11 12.18
N VAL A 56 9.54 -8.56 10.96
CA VAL A 56 10.33 -7.90 9.93
C VAL A 56 9.47 -7.64 8.72
N CYS A 57 9.88 -6.68 7.89
CA CYS A 57 9.31 -6.42 6.57
C CYS A 57 10.32 -6.79 5.49
N TRP A 58 9.86 -6.85 4.26
CA TRP A 58 10.72 -7.07 3.10
C TRP A 58 10.48 -5.96 2.08
N LEU A 59 11.56 -5.48 1.50
CA LEU A 59 11.55 -4.50 0.43
C LEU A 59 11.65 -5.21 -0.91
N THR A 60 10.77 -4.85 -1.82
CA THR A 60 10.82 -5.29 -3.22
C THR A 60 10.40 -4.16 -4.15
N TRP A 61 10.37 -4.43 -5.45
CA TRP A 61 10.08 -3.46 -6.48
C TRP A 61 9.12 -4.03 -7.52
N THR A 62 8.30 -3.17 -8.09
CA THR A 62 7.57 -3.54 -9.31
C THR A 62 8.54 -3.66 -10.49
N THR A 63 8.16 -4.45 -11.46
CA THR A 63 8.90 -4.60 -12.72
C THR A 63 8.30 -3.75 -13.83
N GLU A 64 9.01 -3.60 -14.95
CA GLU A 64 8.48 -2.97 -16.16
C GLU A 64 7.22 -3.68 -16.67
N GLU A 65 7.19 -5.02 -16.53
CA GLU A 65 6.02 -5.83 -16.89
C GLU A 65 4.80 -5.46 -16.03
N THR A 66 4.98 -5.25 -14.73
CA THR A 66 3.93 -4.76 -13.83
C THR A 66 3.37 -3.43 -14.33
N LEU A 67 4.26 -2.50 -14.70
CA LEU A 67 3.85 -1.19 -15.20
C LEU A 67 3.14 -1.27 -16.56
N ARG A 68 3.59 -2.17 -17.45
CA ARG A 68 2.95 -2.44 -18.73
C ARG A 68 1.53 -2.94 -18.53
N ILE A 69 1.35 -3.97 -17.69
CA ILE A 69 0.03 -4.55 -17.39
C ILE A 69 -0.93 -3.46 -16.86
N VAL A 70 -0.47 -2.62 -15.95
CA VAL A 70 -1.30 -1.53 -15.42
C VAL A 70 -1.66 -0.53 -16.51
N ARG A 71 -0.72 -0.11 -17.36
CA ARG A 71 -0.98 0.86 -18.45
C ARG A 71 -1.99 0.33 -19.45
N GLU A 72 -1.90 -0.96 -19.80
CA GLU A 72 -2.78 -1.59 -20.78
C GLU A 72 -4.20 -1.84 -20.24
N ASN A 73 -4.40 -1.78 -18.93
CA ASN A 73 -5.68 -2.02 -18.27
C ASN A 73 -6.22 -0.80 -17.49
N LEU A 74 -5.76 0.40 -17.79
CA LEU A 74 -6.23 1.62 -17.12
C LEU A 74 -7.72 1.86 -17.30
N ASP A 75 -8.29 1.49 -18.45
CA ASP A 75 -9.71 1.57 -18.77
C ASP A 75 -10.57 0.70 -17.83
N ARG A 76 -9.99 -0.32 -17.20
CA ARG A 76 -10.65 -1.17 -16.20
C ARG A 76 -10.57 -0.59 -14.79
N ALA A 77 -9.70 0.37 -14.55
CA ALA A 77 -9.58 1.03 -13.25
C ALA A 77 -10.76 1.98 -13.03
N PRO A 78 -11.54 1.84 -11.95
CA PRO A 78 -12.76 2.63 -11.71
C PRO A 78 -12.57 4.14 -11.78
N MET A 79 -11.37 4.63 -11.51
CA MET A 79 -11.03 6.05 -11.58
C MET A 79 -10.84 6.57 -13.01
N TYR A 80 -10.49 5.68 -13.94
CA TYR A 80 -10.23 6.01 -15.35
C TYR A 80 -11.36 5.54 -16.28
N SER A 81 -12.17 4.60 -15.82
CA SER A 81 -13.35 4.09 -16.56
C SER A 81 -14.61 4.94 -16.38
N GLY A 82 -14.58 5.99 -15.53
CA GLY A 82 -15.75 6.81 -15.21
C GLY A 82 -16.75 6.18 -14.24
N VAL A 83 -16.48 5.00 -13.71
CA VAL A 83 -17.35 4.30 -12.74
C VAL A 83 -17.37 5.02 -11.39
N ILE A 84 -16.28 5.67 -11.02
CA ILE A 84 -16.18 6.45 -9.79
C ILE A 84 -15.88 7.91 -10.12
N GLU A 85 -16.84 8.78 -9.89
CA GLU A 85 -16.65 10.23 -9.87
C GLU A 85 -16.16 10.63 -8.48
N GLY A 86 -14.87 10.94 -8.35
CA GLY A 86 -14.30 11.37 -7.08
C GLY A 86 -12.85 11.82 -7.22
N VAL A 87 -12.42 12.64 -6.26
CA VAL A 87 -11.03 13.08 -6.17
C VAL A 87 -10.27 12.09 -5.29
N GLY A 88 -9.20 11.50 -5.82
CA GLY A 88 -8.29 10.69 -5.02
C GLY A 88 -7.61 11.54 -3.93
N PRO A 89 -7.36 11.00 -2.74
CA PRO A 89 -6.64 11.72 -1.70
C PRO A 89 -5.23 12.09 -2.18
N ARG A 90 -4.77 13.29 -1.81
CA ARG A 90 -3.50 13.84 -2.27
C ARG A 90 -2.29 12.94 -1.92
N TYR A 91 -2.30 12.37 -0.73
CA TYR A 91 -1.18 11.63 -0.16
C TYR A 91 -1.34 10.11 -0.20
N CYS A 92 -2.43 9.60 -0.76
CA CYS A 92 -2.66 8.17 -0.92
C CYS A 92 -3.09 7.84 -2.36
N PRO A 93 -2.23 8.07 -3.36
CA PRO A 93 -2.55 7.70 -4.73
C PRO A 93 -2.59 6.18 -4.86
N SER A 94 -3.54 5.68 -5.63
CA SER A 94 -3.52 4.28 -6.04
C SER A 94 -2.31 4.01 -6.95
N PHE A 95 -1.97 2.74 -7.11
CA PHE A 95 -0.82 2.35 -7.92
C PHE A 95 -0.99 2.80 -9.38
N GLU A 96 -2.19 2.69 -9.95
CA GLU A 96 -2.52 3.19 -11.29
C GLU A 96 -2.23 4.70 -11.41
N THR A 97 -2.56 5.46 -10.37
CA THR A 97 -2.28 6.90 -10.34
C THR A 97 -0.77 7.18 -10.31
N LYS A 98 0.01 6.36 -9.61
CA LYS A 98 1.48 6.48 -9.62
C LYS A 98 2.05 6.22 -11.01
N VAL A 99 1.57 5.17 -11.69
CA VAL A 99 2.01 4.80 -13.05
C VAL A 99 1.70 5.89 -14.05
N VAL A 100 0.53 6.54 -13.94
CA VAL A 100 0.13 7.65 -14.83
C VAL A 100 0.91 8.93 -14.53
N ARG A 101 1.11 9.26 -13.23
CA ARG A 101 1.81 10.50 -12.83
C ARG A 101 3.32 10.47 -13.04
N PHE A 102 3.91 9.28 -12.99
CA PHE A 102 5.35 9.09 -13.10
C PHE A 102 5.68 8.10 -14.24
N PRO A 103 5.38 8.47 -15.52
CA PRO A 103 5.50 7.56 -16.66
C PRO A 103 6.95 7.11 -16.93
N ASP A 104 7.92 7.95 -16.56
CA ASP A 104 9.35 7.68 -16.77
C ASP A 104 9.96 6.79 -15.67
N LYS A 105 9.20 6.50 -14.61
CA LYS A 105 9.66 5.65 -13.52
C LYS A 105 9.59 4.19 -13.94
N LEU A 106 10.74 3.51 -13.94
CA LEU A 106 10.85 2.11 -14.40
C LEU A 106 10.37 1.11 -13.32
N ARG A 107 10.35 1.52 -12.05
CA ARG A 107 9.91 0.69 -10.94
C ARG A 107 9.42 1.53 -9.75
N HIS A 108 8.54 0.96 -8.94
CA HIS A 108 8.07 1.53 -7.69
C HIS A 108 8.38 0.60 -6.53
N GLN A 109 8.78 1.20 -5.43
CA GLN A 109 9.09 0.50 -4.18
C GLN A 109 7.83 -0.07 -3.55
N LEU A 110 7.94 -1.29 -3.02
CA LEU A 110 6.91 -2.01 -2.30
C LEU A 110 7.49 -2.55 -1.00
N PHE A 111 6.69 -2.55 0.06
CA PHE A 111 7.00 -3.28 1.27
C PHE A 111 6.03 -4.44 1.44
N VAL A 112 6.57 -5.59 1.77
CA VAL A 112 5.81 -6.80 2.11
C VAL A 112 5.83 -6.92 3.63
N GLU A 113 4.66 -6.78 4.24
CA GLU A 113 4.53 -6.62 5.69
C GLU A 113 3.60 -7.69 6.26
N PRO A 114 3.95 -8.36 7.38
CA PRO A 114 3.04 -9.29 8.04
C PRO A 114 1.84 -8.54 8.63
N MET A 115 0.64 -9.06 8.41
CA MET A 115 -0.61 -8.51 8.98
C MET A 115 -0.76 -8.79 10.47
N GLY A 116 0.06 -9.67 11.03
CA GLY A 116 0.09 -10.01 12.43
C GLY A 116 1.10 -11.11 12.74
N LEU A 117 1.33 -11.36 14.04
CA LEU A 117 2.32 -12.34 14.47
C LEU A 117 1.88 -13.80 14.33
N ASN A 118 0.58 -14.05 14.21
CA ASN A 118 -0.02 -15.38 14.19
C ASN A 118 -0.82 -15.62 12.91
N THR A 119 -0.42 -15.01 11.80
CA THR A 119 -1.06 -15.17 10.50
C THR A 119 -0.03 -15.27 9.40
N GLU A 120 -0.37 -15.96 8.33
CA GLU A 120 0.44 -16.02 7.11
C GLU A 120 0.01 -14.95 6.08
N GLU A 121 -0.92 -14.09 6.45
CA GLU A 121 -1.36 -13.00 5.59
C GLU A 121 -0.33 -11.87 5.59
N LEU A 122 0.10 -11.51 4.39
CA LEU A 122 1.00 -10.39 4.13
C LEU A 122 0.26 -9.28 3.40
N TYR A 123 0.66 -8.06 3.69
CA TYR A 123 0.18 -6.80 3.12
C TYR A 123 1.23 -6.23 2.18
N ILE A 124 0.84 -5.87 0.97
CA ILE A 124 1.76 -5.29 -0.02
C ILE A 124 1.61 -3.76 -0.02
N GLN A 125 2.34 -3.11 0.86
CA GLN A 125 2.32 -1.65 0.97
C GLN A 125 2.92 -1.00 -0.27
N GLY A 126 2.28 0.07 -0.72
CA GLY A 126 2.68 0.80 -1.93
C GLY A 126 1.96 0.35 -3.20
N PHE A 127 1.24 -0.78 -3.15
CA PHE A 127 0.51 -1.37 -4.27
C PHE A 127 -1.03 -1.22 -4.14
N SER A 128 -1.50 -0.21 -3.44
CA SER A 128 -2.95 0.03 -3.34
C SER A 128 -3.56 0.23 -4.71
N SER A 129 -4.53 -0.59 -5.06
CA SER A 129 -5.20 -0.57 -6.36
C SER A 129 -6.72 -0.66 -6.20
N SER A 130 -7.44 -0.19 -7.21
CA SER A 130 -8.86 -0.41 -7.39
C SER A 130 -9.15 -1.19 -8.68
N MET A 131 -8.12 -1.67 -9.34
CA MET A 131 -8.26 -2.57 -10.50
C MET A 131 -8.83 -3.91 -10.03
N PRO A 132 -9.68 -4.57 -10.87
CA PRO A 132 -10.22 -5.88 -10.58
C PRO A 132 -9.16 -6.97 -10.60
#